data_3fdfa16cde89aba4599aaa7f25d87b80
#
_entry.id   3fdfa16cde89aba4599aaa7f25d87b80
#
_cell.length_a   1.000
_cell.length_b   1.000
_cell.length_c   1.000
_cell.angle_alpha   90.00
_cell.angle_beta   90.00
_cell.angle_gamma   90.00
#
_symmetry.space_group_name_H-M   'P 1'
#
loop_
_entity.id
_entity.type
_entity.pdbx_description
1 polymer ?
#
loop_
_entity_poly.entity_id
_entity_poly.type
_entity_poly.pdbx_seq_one_letter_code
_entity_poly.pdbx_strand_id
1 'polypeptide(L)'
;MGKIDTIDTTQEVDAIVIGSGITGGWAAKELSEKGLKVLMLERGKPLEHGTGYVGEHQPPWERNNKGMRPRELYKDEYEIQSTSYAFDETTRHFWNNDAQNPYDFNEQDPFHWVRADVVGGRSLLWARQSYRWSDLDFEANKKEGIGIDWPIRYKDLAP
;
A
#
# COMPACT_ATOMS: atom_id res chain seq x y z
N MET A 1 17.98 -9.80 4.65
CA MET A 1 18.64 -8.50 4.86
C MET A 1 18.81 -7.89 3.49
N GLY A 2 17.90 -6.97 3.09
CA GLY A 2 17.93 -6.33 1.78
C GLY A 2 19.23 -5.53 1.63
N LYS A 3 19.87 -5.63 0.47
CA LYS A 3 20.96 -4.72 0.12
C LYS A 3 20.38 -3.30 0.17
N ILE A 4 20.90 -2.49 1.08
CA ILE A 4 20.78 -1.05 0.95
C ILE A 4 21.73 -0.70 -0.19
N ASP A 5 21.19 -0.54 -1.40
CA ASP A 5 21.98 0.05 -2.47
C ASP A 5 22.33 1.46 -2.02
N THR A 6 23.63 1.73 -1.90
CA THR A 6 24.14 3.04 -1.54
C THR A 6 23.66 4.02 -2.60
N ILE A 7 22.74 4.91 -2.22
CA ILE A 7 22.31 6.01 -3.08
C ILE A 7 23.54 6.89 -3.28
N ASP A 8 23.91 7.10 -4.55
CA ASP A 8 24.90 8.12 -4.89
C ASP A 8 24.29 9.50 -4.62
N THR A 9 24.57 10.03 -3.44
CA THR A 9 24.07 11.35 -2.99
C THR A 9 24.71 12.52 -3.74
N THR A 10 25.64 12.24 -4.66
CA THR A 10 26.29 13.29 -5.48
C THR A 10 25.50 13.62 -6.75
N GLN A 11 24.51 12.79 -7.10
CA GLN A 11 23.68 13.05 -8.28
C GLN A 11 22.59 14.06 -7.96
N GLU A 12 22.56 15.17 -8.69
CA GLU A 12 21.44 16.08 -8.66
C GLU A 12 20.22 15.47 -9.34
N VAL A 13 19.08 15.57 -8.67
CA VAL A 13 17.77 15.15 -9.16
C VAL A 13 16.80 16.30 -9.12
N ASP A 14 15.84 16.31 -10.06
CA ASP A 14 14.83 17.36 -10.14
C ASP A 14 13.69 17.15 -9.14
N ALA A 15 13.42 15.89 -8.78
CA ALA A 15 12.36 15.53 -7.85
C ALA A 15 12.69 14.28 -7.03
N ILE A 16 12.21 14.25 -5.80
CA ILE A 16 12.26 13.07 -4.93
C ILE A 16 10.82 12.63 -4.64
N VAL A 17 10.52 11.37 -4.94
CA VAL A 17 9.24 10.73 -4.63
C VAL A 17 9.45 9.75 -3.50
N ILE A 18 8.71 9.91 -2.40
CA ILE A 18 8.79 9.04 -1.23
C ILE A 18 7.64 8.04 -1.24
N GLY A 19 7.97 6.77 -1.39
CA GLY A 19 7.04 5.66 -1.48
C GLY A 19 6.63 5.32 -2.92
N SER A 20 6.57 4.03 -3.23
CA SER A 20 6.21 3.49 -4.55
C SER A 20 4.76 2.99 -4.64
N GLY A 21 3.91 3.37 -3.69
CA GLY A 21 2.48 3.06 -3.73
C GLY A 21 1.77 3.71 -4.92
N ILE A 22 0.44 3.61 -4.98
CA ILE A 22 -0.38 4.10 -6.10
C ILE A 22 -0.07 5.56 -6.43
N THR A 23 -0.05 6.44 -5.45
CA THR A 23 0.20 7.88 -5.66
C THR A 23 1.64 8.19 -6.03
N GLY A 24 2.61 7.59 -5.33
CA GLY A 24 4.03 7.82 -5.61
C GLY A 24 4.47 7.25 -6.95
N GLY A 25 4.00 6.05 -7.29
CA GLY A 25 4.27 5.44 -8.59
C GLY A 25 3.72 6.29 -9.74
N TRP A 26 2.50 6.82 -9.59
CA TRP A 26 1.90 7.71 -10.58
C TRP A 26 2.64 9.05 -10.69
N ALA A 27 2.99 9.65 -9.55
CA ALA A 27 3.76 10.89 -9.55
C ALA A 27 5.12 10.73 -10.24
N ALA A 28 5.84 9.65 -9.91
CA ALA A 28 7.13 9.36 -10.55
C ALA A 28 7.00 9.16 -12.06
N LYS A 29 5.96 8.44 -12.51
CA LYS A 29 5.66 8.27 -13.93
C LYS A 29 5.47 9.62 -14.62
N GLU A 30 4.54 10.44 -14.12
CA GLU A 30 4.23 11.74 -14.73
C GLU A 30 5.43 12.71 -14.78
N LEU A 31 6.22 12.74 -13.70
CA LEU A 31 7.42 13.58 -13.65
C LEU A 31 8.49 13.09 -14.63
N SER A 32 8.72 11.78 -14.70
CA SER A 32 9.72 11.18 -15.60
C SER A 32 9.32 11.34 -17.08
N GLU A 33 8.05 11.19 -17.42
CA GLU A 33 7.54 11.42 -18.78
C GLU A 33 7.64 12.87 -19.23
N LYS A 34 7.71 13.80 -18.28
CA LYS A 34 8.00 15.22 -18.55
C LYS A 34 9.49 15.54 -18.63
N GLY A 35 10.35 14.52 -18.57
CA GLY A 35 11.80 14.65 -18.72
C GLY A 35 12.57 14.99 -17.45
N LEU A 36 11.91 14.95 -16.27
CA LEU A 36 12.57 15.21 -15.00
C LEU A 36 13.36 13.99 -14.52
N LYS A 37 14.51 14.22 -13.89
CA LYS A 37 15.26 13.18 -13.17
C LYS A 37 14.60 12.94 -11.82
N VAL A 38 14.00 11.77 -11.65
CA VAL A 38 13.26 11.43 -10.43
C VAL A 38 14.01 10.39 -9.63
N LEU A 39 14.23 10.66 -8.34
CA LEU A 39 14.67 9.68 -7.36
C LEU A 39 13.45 9.19 -6.58
N MET A 40 13.19 7.89 -6.63
CA MET A 40 12.16 7.28 -5.80
C MET A 40 12.79 6.56 -4.61
N LEU A 41 12.36 6.91 -3.40
CA LEU A 41 12.75 6.27 -2.16
C LEU A 41 11.62 5.34 -1.69
N GLU A 42 11.93 4.07 -1.49
CA GLU A 42 10.97 3.07 -1.03
C GLU A 42 11.54 2.31 0.16
N ARG A 43 10.72 2.12 1.19
CA ARG A 43 11.08 1.34 2.38
C ARG A 43 10.78 -0.15 2.20
N GLY A 44 9.75 -0.46 1.44
CA GLY A 44 9.23 -1.81 1.26
C GLY A 44 10.23 -2.77 0.62
N LYS A 45 10.08 -4.04 0.93
CA LYS A 45 10.92 -5.10 0.38
C LYS A 45 10.71 -5.23 -1.12
N PRO A 46 11.77 -5.50 -1.91
CA PRO A 46 11.60 -5.80 -3.31
C PRO A 46 10.77 -7.08 -3.47
N LEU A 47 9.86 -7.06 -4.43
CA LEU A 47 9.06 -8.21 -4.83
C LEU A 47 9.49 -8.64 -6.23
N GLU A 48 10.01 -9.84 -6.34
CA GLU A 48 10.40 -10.40 -7.63
C GLU A 48 9.15 -10.90 -8.35
N HIS A 49 8.92 -10.41 -9.55
CA HIS A 49 7.76 -10.81 -10.35
C HIS A 49 7.80 -12.30 -10.67
N GLY A 50 6.71 -13.00 -10.46
CA GLY A 50 6.59 -14.44 -10.63
C GLY A 50 6.93 -15.22 -9.35
N THR A 51 8.14 -15.15 -8.85
CA THR A 51 8.58 -15.92 -7.67
C THR A 51 8.10 -15.34 -6.34
N GLY A 52 7.84 -14.03 -6.31
CA GLY A 52 7.34 -13.35 -5.12
C GLY A 52 5.85 -13.54 -4.83
N TYR A 53 5.09 -14.13 -5.76
CA TYR A 53 3.64 -14.38 -5.59
C TYR A 53 3.39 -15.81 -5.12
N VAL A 54 3.69 -16.06 -3.85
CA VAL A 54 3.54 -17.37 -3.23
C VAL A 54 2.06 -17.80 -3.25
N GLY A 55 1.81 -19.01 -3.75
CA GLY A 55 0.44 -19.57 -3.82
C GLY A 55 -0.41 -19.03 -4.97
N GLU A 56 0.15 -18.21 -5.86
CA GLU A 56 -0.47 -17.93 -7.15
C GLU A 56 -0.69 -19.28 -7.89
N HIS A 57 -1.85 -19.47 -8.47
CA HIS A 57 -2.29 -20.73 -9.11
C HIS A 57 -2.53 -21.91 -8.15
N GLN A 58 -2.33 -21.77 -6.84
CA GLN A 58 -2.72 -22.79 -5.88
C GLN A 58 -4.17 -22.58 -5.42
N PRO A 59 -5.05 -23.56 -5.63
CA PRO A 59 -6.39 -23.46 -5.08
C PRO A 59 -6.36 -23.50 -3.54
N PRO A 60 -7.34 -22.87 -2.87
CA PRO A 60 -7.32 -22.74 -1.41
C PRO A 60 -7.15 -24.06 -0.64
N TRP A 61 -7.69 -25.16 -1.17
CA TRP A 61 -7.60 -26.48 -0.50
C TRP A 61 -6.21 -27.12 -0.53
N GLU A 62 -5.30 -26.65 -1.39
CA GLU A 62 -3.90 -27.09 -1.44
C GLU A 62 -2.99 -26.28 -0.51
N ARG A 63 -3.48 -25.16 0.01
CA ARG A 63 -2.71 -24.31 0.93
C ARG A 63 -2.68 -24.92 2.34
N ASN A 64 -1.65 -24.57 3.11
CA ASN A 64 -1.45 -25.09 4.47
C ASN A 64 -2.69 -24.93 5.37
N ASN A 65 -3.32 -23.77 5.34
CA ASN A 65 -4.52 -23.49 6.12
C ASN A 65 -5.80 -23.53 5.27
N LYS A 66 -5.77 -24.16 4.09
CA LYS A 66 -6.92 -24.31 3.17
C LYS A 66 -7.66 -23.00 2.88
N GLY A 67 -6.90 -21.90 2.79
CA GLY A 67 -7.46 -20.56 2.60
C GLY A 67 -8.10 -19.94 3.84
N MET A 68 -8.08 -20.64 4.99
CA MET A 68 -8.50 -20.09 6.27
C MET A 68 -7.45 -19.11 6.78
N ARG A 69 -7.88 -18.18 7.63
CA ARG A 69 -7.00 -17.15 8.23
C ARG A 69 -7.04 -17.25 9.76
N PRO A 70 -6.38 -18.27 10.34
CA PRO A 70 -6.38 -18.47 11.79
C PRO A 70 -5.55 -17.34 12.44
N ARG A 71 -6.23 -16.35 13.01
CA ARG A 71 -5.61 -15.18 13.62
C ARG A 71 -4.59 -15.52 14.70
N GLU A 72 -4.81 -16.60 15.40
CA GLU A 72 -3.91 -17.09 16.46
C GLU A 72 -2.49 -17.37 15.96
N LEU A 73 -2.33 -17.74 14.68
CA LEU A 73 -1.01 -17.96 14.08
C LEU A 73 -0.27 -16.68 13.75
N TYR A 74 -0.97 -15.54 13.73
CA TYR A 74 -0.42 -14.29 13.25
C TYR A 74 -0.40 -13.18 14.30
N LYS A 75 -1.02 -13.38 15.45
CA LYS A 75 -1.22 -12.34 16.46
C LYS A 75 0.08 -11.73 16.99
N ASP A 76 1.14 -12.52 17.08
CA ASP A 76 2.40 -12.06 17.67
C ASP A 76 3.20 -11.15 16.71
N GLU A 77 3.05 -11.35 15.40
CA GLU A 77 3.83 -10.62 14.39
C GLU A 77 2.97 -9.69 13.52
N TYR A 78 1.68 -9.99 13.38
CA TYR A 78 0.77 -9.32 12.46
C TYR A 78 -0.59 -9.04 13.11
N GLU A 79 -0.58 -8.63 14.36
CA GLU A 79 -1.82 -8.39 15.13
C GLU A 79 -2.79 -7.47 14.40
N ILE A 80 -2.29 -6.32 13.93
CA ILE A 80 -3.09 -5.33 13.21
C ILE A 80 -3.31 -5.76 11.76
N GLN A 81 -2.25 -6.20 11.07
CA GLN A 81 -2.32 -6.53 9.66
C GLN A 81 -3.26 -7.70 9.37
N SER A 82 -3.32 -8.68 10.27
CA SER A 82 -4.20 -9.85 10.16
C SER A 82 -5.70 -9.52 10.23
N THR A 83 -6.06 -8.30 10.60
CA THR A 83 -7.45 -7.81 10.57
C THR A 83 -7.92 -7.48 9.16
N SER A 84 -7.00 -7.27 8.21
CA SER A 84 -7.34 -6.94 6.83
C SER A 84 -7.94 -8.13 6.09
N TYR A 85 -8.95 -7.88 5.28
CA TYR A 85 -9.57 -8.91 4.43
C TYR A 85 -8.60 -9.52 3.41
N ALA A 86 -7.58 -8.79 3.00
CA ALA A 86 -6.59 -9.23 2.02
C ALA A 86 -5.39 -9.96 2.65
N PHE A 87 -5.36 -10.08 3.99
CA PHE A 87 -4.30 -10.79 4.69
C PHE A 87 -4.58 -12.29 4.68
N ASP A 88 -3.67 -13.06 4.12
CA ASP A 88 -3.65 -14.51 4.22
C ASP A 88 -2.22 -15.07 4.17
N GLU A 89 -2.06 -16.37 4.20
CA GLU A 89 -0.74 -17.03 4.17
C GLU A 89 0.04 -16.74 2.88
N THR A 90 -0.64 -16.44 1.78
CA THR A 90 -0.01 -16.16 0.48
C THR A 90 0.40 -14.70 0.33
N THR A 91 -0.23 -13.80 1.07
CA THR A 91 0.05 -12.36 1.05
C THR A 91 0.80 -11.87 2.28
N ARG A 92 0.98 -12.72 3.31
CA ARG A 92 1.61 -12.35 4.58
C ARG A 92 2.90 -11.56 4.42
N HIS A 93 3.76 -11.97 3.51
CA HIS A 93 5.06 -11.34 3.29
C HIS A 93 5.01 -9.95 2.64
N PHE A 94 3.85 -9.50 2.16
CA PHE A 94 3.62 -8.14 1.67
C PHE A 94 3.33 -7.15 2.79
N TRP A 95 2.92 -7.66 3.95
CA TRP A 95 2.49 -6.84 5.06
C TRP A 95 3.64 -6.48 5.99
N ASN A 96 3.48 -5.34 6.64
CA ASN A 96 4.38 -4.95 7.71
C ASN A 96 4.32 -5.98 8.85
N ASN A 97 5.47 -6.40 9.34
CA ASN A 97 5.55 -7.15 10.58
C ASN A 97 5.45 -6.16 11.75
N ASP A 98 4.37 -6.23 12.53
CA ASP A 98 4.05 -5.28 13.59
C ASP A 98 5.07 -5.36 14.74
N ALA A 99 5.63 -6.54 15.00
CA ALA A 99 6.65 -6.73 16.02
C ALA A 99 8.02 -6.16 15.60
N GLN A 100 8.37 -6.23 14.31
CA GLN A 100 9.63 -5.72 13.79
C GLN A 100 9.60 -4.21 13.55
N ASN A 101 8.46 -3.67 13.18
CA ASN A 101 8.26 -2.26 12.87
C ASN A 101 7.03 -1.71 13.60
N PRO A 102 7.07 -1.63 14.93
CA PRO A 102 5.98 -1.06 15.71
C PRO A 102 5.77 0.42 15.38
N TYR A 103 4.66 0.96 15.81
CA TYR A 103 4.39 2.39 15.81
C TYR A 103 3.69 2.78 17.09
N ASP A 104 3.93 4.01 17.52
CA ASP A 104 3.29 4.57 18.70
C ASP A 104 1.93 5.19 18.35
N PHE A 105 0.97 5.01 19.21
CA PHE A 105 -0.35 5.63 19.12
C PHE A 105 -0.87 5.97 20.52
N ASN A 106 -1.84 6.89 20.57
CA ASN A 106 -2.49 7.24 21.82
C ASN A 106 -3.41 6.10 22.26
N GLU A 107 -3.18 5.50 23.42
CA GLU A 107 -4.00 4.41 23.94
C GLU A 107 -5.46 4.79 24.17
N GLN A 108 -5.74 6.09 24.37
CA GLN A 108 -7.10 6.61 24.54
C GLN A 108 -7.83 6.78 23.20
N ASP A 109 -7.10 6.85 22.11
CA ASP A 109 -7.62 6.94 20.75
C ASP A 109 -6.80 6.01 19.82
N PRO A 110 -7.01 4.70 19.93
CA PRO A 110 -6.20 3.73 19.24
C PRO A 110 -6.40 3.79 17.72
N PHE A 111 -5.29 3.83 17.00
CA PHE A 111 -5.27 3.83 15.54
C PHE A 111 -4.66 2.55 14.98
N HIS A 112 -5.45 1.76 14.29
CA HIS A 112 -4.99 0.52 13.63
C HIS A 112 -4.45 0.81 12.25
N TRP A 113 -3.15 0.96 12.15
CA TRP A 113 -2.49 1.28 10.89
C TRP A 113 -2.18 0.03 10.06
N VAL A 114 -3.08 -0.32 9.16
CA VAL A 114 -2.91 -1.41 8.20
C VAL A 114 -1.90 -0.97 7.12
N ARG A 115 -0.71 -1.58 7.12
CA ARG A 115 0.45 -1.18 6.30
C ARG A 115 0.97 -2.33 5.45
N ALA A 116 1.34 -2.02 4.21
CA ALA A 116 2.18 -2.89 3.39
C ALA A 116 3.68 -2.56 3.61
N ASP A 117 4.55 -3.54 3.43
CA ASP A 117 6.01 -3.40 3.52
C ASP A 117 6.68 -4.06 2.30
N VAL A 118 6.22 -3.67 1.12
CA VAL A 118 6.64 -4.19 -0.18
C VAL A 118 6.64 -3.08 -1.21
N VAL A 119 7.54 -3.15 -2.18
CA VAL A 119 7.55 -2.24 -3.34
C VAL A 119 6.19 -2.26 -4.03
N GLY A 120 5.62 -1.10 -4.32
CA GLY A 120 4.24 -0.96 -4.79
C GLY A 120 3.20 -0.81 -3.67
N GLY A 121 3.58 -1.13 -2.43
CA GLY A 121 2.73 -0.92 -1.26
C GLY A 121 1.37 -1.58 -1.37
N ARG A 122 0.34 -0.91 -0.88
CA ARG A 122 -1.03 -1.43 -0.88
C ARG A 122 -1.67 -1.57 -2.27
N SER A 123 -1.01 -1.11 -3.32
CA SER A 123 -1.47 -1.36 -4.69
C SER A 123 -1.52 -2.85 -5.05
N LEU A 124 -0.77 -3.68 -4.31
CA LEU A 124 -0.76 -5.13 -4.46
C LEU A 124 -1.85 -5.86 -3.65
N LEU A 125 -2.51 -5.16 -2.72
CA LEU A 125 -3.34 -5.76 -1.68
C LEU A 125 -4.82 -5.37 -1.73
N TRP A 126 -5.25 -4.66 -2.77
CA TRP A 126 -6.65 -4.26 -2.94
C TRP A 126 -7.34 -5.05 -4.06
N ALA A 127 -8.65 -5.06 -4.06
CA ALA A 127 -9.45 -5.83 -5.04
C ALA A 127 -9.38 -5.27 -6.47
N ARG A 128 -8.71 -4.16 -6.69
CA ARG A 128 -8.52 -3.48 -8.00
C ARG A 128 -9.84 -3.06 -8.66
N GLN A 129 -10.85 -2.83 -7.87
CA GLN A 129 -12.09 -2.23 -8.31
C GLN A 129 -11.94 -0.72 -8.36
N SER A 130 -12.21 -0.12 -9.51
CA SER A 130 -12.19 1.31 -9.70
C SER A 130 -13.52 1.76 -10.24
N TYR A 131 -14.16 2.69 -9.56
CA TYR A 131 -15.44 3.25 -9.96
C TYR A 131 -15.25 4.65 -10.51
N ARG A 132 -16.08 5.01 -11.49
CA ARG A 132 -16.16 6.37 -11.97
C ARG A 132 -17.04 7.16 -11.00
N TRP A 133 -16.43 8.01 -10.21
CA TRP A 133 -17.13 8.84 -9.23
C TRP A 133 -17.92 9.96 -9.91
N SER A 134 -18.98 10.36 -9.26
CA SER A 134 -19.83 11.50 -9.64
C SER A 134 -19.63 12.65 -8.65
N ASP A 135 -20.27 13.81 -8.94
CA ASP A 135 -20.27 14.91 -7.97
C ASP A 135 -20.98 14.56 -6.66
N LEU A 136 -21.87 13.55 -6.65
CA LEU A 136 -22.46 13.07 -5.40
C LEU A 136 -21.38 12.52 -4.45
N ASP A 137 -20.41 11.79 -4.99
CA ASP A 137 -19.31 11.23 -4.19
C ASP A 137 -18.37 12.33 -3.69
N PHE A 138 -18.02 13.30 -4.54
CA PHE A 138 -17.14 14.41 -4.17
C PHE A 138 -17.78 15.39 -3.18
N GLU A 139 -19.10 15.56 -3.22
CA GLU A 139 -19.83 16.50 -2.35
C GLU A 139 -20.41 15.85 -1.08
N ALA A 140 -20.32 14.53 -0.94
CA ALA A 140 -20.95 13.79 0.16
C ALA A 140 -20.56 14.37 1.53
N ASN A 141 -19.28 14.56 1.79
CA ASN A 141 -18.79 15.10 3.05
C ASN A 141 -19.39 16.48 3.36
N LYS A 142 -19.47 17.36 2.35
CA LYS A 142 -20.05 18.69 2.51
C LYS A 142 -21.54 18.63 2.77
N LYS A 143 -22.27 17.79 2.05
CA LYS A 143 -23.73 17.66 2.17
C LYS A 143 -24.15 17.04 3.51
N GLU A 144 -23.37 16.08 3.98
CA GLU A 144 -23.65 15.37 5.23
C GLU A 144 -23.04 16.04 6.46
N GLY A 145 -22.17 17.04 6.25
CA GLY A 145 -21.49 17.74 7.35
C GLY A 145 -20.47 16.88 8.08
N ILE A 146 -19.95 15.83 7.43
CA ILE A 146 -18.98 14.88 7.97
C ILE A 146 -17.66 15.03 7.21
N GLY A 147 -16.55 15.20 7.96
CA GLY A 147 -15.21 15.29 7.36
C GLY A 147 -14.99 16.57 6.56
N ILE A 148 -14.07 16.51 5.61
CA ILE A 148 -13.63 17.66 4.80
C ILE A 148 -14.16 17.51 3.38
N ASP A 149 -14.67 18.60 2.82
CA ASP A 149 -15.08 18.66 1.41
C ASP A 149 -13.88 18.37 0.48
N TRP A 150 -14.11 17.64 -0.59
CA TRP A 150 -13.07 17.40 -1.58
C TRP A 150 -12.76 18.70 -2.33
N PRO A 151 -11.48 19.03 -2.56
CA PRO A 151 -11.09 20.25 -3.29
C PRO A 151 -11.32 20.14 -4.80
N ILE A 152 -11.84 19.04 -5.28
CA ILE A 152 -12.08 18.71 -6.69
C ILE A 152 -13.51 18.24 -6.91
N ARG A 153 -13.95 18.29 -8.17
CA ARG A 153 -15.25 17.78 -8.65
C ARG A 153 -15.02 16.90 -9.88
N TYR A 154 -16.04 16.19 -10.31
CA TYR A 154 -15.97 15.33 -11.48
C TYR A 154 -15.43 16.05 -12.72
N LYS A 155 -15.86 17.29 -12.97
CA LYS A 155 -15.40 18.12 -14.10
C LYS A 155 -13.88 18.37 -14.12
N ASP A 156 -13.23 18.32 -12.94
CA ASP A 156 -11.79 18.55 -12.81
C ASP A 156 -10.97 17.29 -13.18
N LEU A 157 -11.64 16.14 -13.26
CA LEU A 157 -11.06 14.84 -13.60
C LEU A 157 -11.58 14.28 -14.93
N ALA A 158 -12.65 14.86 -15.47
CA ALA A 158 -13.18 14.44 -16.76
C ALA A 158 -12.17 14.75 -17.88
N PRO A 159 -12.04 13.83 -18.88
CA PRO A 159 -11.16 14.04 -20.02
C PRO A 159 -11.59 15.25 -20.84
#